data_611ea20adfcd86cbae31485de165e430
#
_entry.id   611ea20adfcd86cbae31485de165e430
#
_cell.length_a   1.000
_cell.length_b   1.000
_cell.length_c   1.000
_cell.angle_alpha   90.00
_cell.angle_beta   90.00
_cell.angle_gamma   90.00
#
_symmetry.space_group_name_H-M   'P 1'
#
loop_
_entity.id
_entity.type
_entity.pdbx_description
1 polymer ?
#
loop_
_entity_poly.entity_id
_entity_poly.type
_entity_poly.pdbx_seq_one_letter_code
_entity_poly.pdbx_strand_id
1 'polypeptide(L)'
;MKEIIIANMMRTKNKQSFFALHQIQSKIQSLYSDIKIEFHILWDNKDEYNDINDKWEKLINSEIKNLYSYDRKFFVDYVKNLYDLDYENKFNTWPPIYHIIMPHYIRRVLCKDYYLIYDDDILINDNFDHIVKLVLNKIPVLISEPMNTNCDKVLINKLIDIFGEGFLTAYKNRNPEFKGFNAGFQGIDLSIYDDFLSKDRFKFLLDLFEYKSIFDQNGNEIWGNERFIIDTQQQSFFGLMNVVFSKKEPCILDENEYFVVPNWGVHPKFGEINHEDENNGWGIGLKSKITHFIGHTHGKGKPKVFLNKVDEYLLKNNFEL
;
A
#
# COMPACT_ATOMS: atom_id res chain seq x y z
N MET A 1 -18.80 2.47 -18.54
CA MET A 1 -18.58 3.30 -17.33
C MET A 1 -17.13 3.12 -16.92
N LYS A 2 -16.41 4.21 -16.65
CA LYS A 2 -15.05 4.13 -16.14
C LYS A 2 -15.09 3.69 -14.67
N GLU A 3 -14.13 2.89 -14.27
CA GLU A 3 -14.08 2.29 -12.94
C GLU A 3 -12.68 2.43 -12.33
N ILE A 4 -12.63 2.67 -11.03
CA ILE A 4 -11.40 2.63 -10.23
C ILE A 4 -11.59 1.61 -9.12
N ILE A 5 -10.69 0.65 -9.03
CA ILE A 5 -10.63 -0.33 -7.94
C ILE A 5 -9.59 0.18 -6.94
N ILE A 6 -9.99 0.31 -5.68
CA ILE A 6 -9.10 0.64 -4.57
C ILE A 6 -9.07 -0.56 -3.63
N ALA A 7 -7.89 -1.05 -3.33
CA ALA A 7 -7.75 -2.18 -2.43
C ALA A 7 -6.66 -1.94 -1.40
N ASN A 8 -6.94 -2.27 -0.15
CA ASN A 8 -5.98 -2.18 0.93
C ASN A 8 -6.33 -3.09 2.11
N MET A 9 -5.36 -3.24 3.01
CA MET A 9 -5.55 -3.78 4.34
C MET A 9 -5.59 -2.61 5.34
N MET A 10 -6.69 -2.49 6.07
CA MET A 10 -6.87 -1.50 7.13
C MET A 10 -7.02 -2.21 8.48
N ARG A 11 -6.49 -1.60 9.54
CA ARG A 11 -6.45 -2.25 10.86
C ARG A 11 -7.85 -2.39 11.47
N THR A 12 -8.58 -1.28 11.55
CA THR A 12 -9.91 -1.23 12.19
C THR A 12 -10.80 -0.20 11.49
N LYS A 13 -12.12 -0.33 11.71
CA LYS A 13 -13.12 0.65 11.28
C LYS A 13 -13.16 1.82 12.27
N ASN A 14 -12.23 2.75 12.14
CA ASN A 14 -12.08 3.91 13.02
C ASN A 14 -12.14 5.24 12.24
N LYS A 15 -11.93 6.35 12.97
CA LYS A 15 -11.93 7.71 12.42
C LYS A 15 -10.95 7.87 11.24
N GLN A 16 -9.76 7.32 11.35
CA GLN A 16 -8.71 7.44 10.35
C GLN A 16 -9.05 6.67 9.08
N SER A 17 -9.51 5.42 9.19
CA SER A 17 -9.92 4.63 8.02
C SER A 17 -11.15 5.24 7.33
N PHE A 18 -12.11 5.79 8.08
CA PHE A 18 -13.21 6.55 7.49
C PHE A 18 -12.70 7.76 6.71
N PHE A 19 -11.83 8.57 7.33
CA PHE A 19 -11.20 9.71 6.68
C PHE A 19 -10.53 9.31 5.36
N ALA A 20 -9.68 8.27 5.38
CA ALA A 20 -8.93 7.83 4.21
C ALA A 20 -9.87 7.45 3.06
N LEU A 21 -10.86 6.59 3.33
CA LEU A 21 -11.82 6.14 2.31
C LEU A 21 -12.68 7.30 1.78
N HIS A 22 -13.20 8.13 2.66
CA HIS A 22 -14.04 9.26 2.28
C HIS A 22 -13.26 10.33 1.51
N GLN A 23 -12.02 10.62 1.91
CA GLN A 23 -11.17 11.60 1.23
C GLN A 23 -10.92 11.21 -0.24
N ILE A 24 -10.48 9.98 -0.49
CA ILE A 24 -10.18 9.56 -1.86
C ILE A 24 -11.45 9.43 -2.69
N GLN A 25 -12.55 8.93 -2.13
CA GLN A 25 -13.85 8.89 -2.81
C GLN A 25 -14.29 10.30 -3.23
N SER A 26 -14.28 11.25 -2.29
CA SER A 26 -14.71 12.63 -2.53
C SER A 26 -13.82 13.35 -3.53
N LYS A 27 -12.50 13.17 -3.45
CA LYS A 27 -11.54 13.76 -4.41
C LYS A 27 -11.76 13.24 -5.82
N ILE A 28 -11.91 11.94 -6.02
CA ILE A 28 -12.16 11.36 -7.34
C ILE A 28 -13.52 11.83 -7.88
N GLN A 29 -14.57 11.80 -7.07
CA GLN A 29 -15.93 12.17 -7.49
C GLN A 29 -16.06 13.67 -7.79
N SER A 30 -15.31 14.53 -7.08
CA SER A 30 -15.28 15.97 -7.37
C SER A 30 -14.67 16.29 -8.73
N LEU A 31 -13.74 15.46 -9.20
CA LEU A 31 -13.08 15.60 -10.50
C LEU A 31 -13.87 14.90 -11.62
N TYR A 32 -14.50 13.76 -11.29
CA TYR A 32 -15.17 12.88 -12.25
C TYR A 32 -16.41 12.23 -11.62
N SER A 33 -17.55 12.86 -11.77
CA SER A 33 -18.81 12.44 -11.12
C SER A 33 -19.38 11.11 -11.63
N ASP A 34 -18.99 10.70 -12.85
CA ASP A 34 -19.49 9.49 -13.54
C ASP A 34 -18.61 8.25 -13.34
N ILE A 35 -17.55 8.35 -12.53
CA ILE A 35 -16.68 7.23 -12.24
C ILE A 35 -17.26 6.37 -11.13
N LYS A 36 -17.30 5.05 -11.38
CA LYS A 36 -17.56 4.06 -10.34
C LYS A 36 -16.27 3.79 -9.57
N ILE A 37 -16.31 3.93 -8.25
CA ILE A 37 -15.21 3.55 -7.36
C ILE A 37 -15.66 2.29 -6.62
N GLU A 38 -14.83 1.25 -6.61
CA GLU A 38 -15.03 0.03 -5.80
C GLU A 38 -13.92 -0.06 -4.76
N PHE A 39 -14.29 -0.24 -3.50
CA PHE A 39 -13.37 -0.43 -2.40
C PHE A 39 -13.34 -1.89 -1.98
N HIS A 40 -12.18 -2.51 -2.02
CA HIS A 40 -11.92 -3.87 -1.54
C HIS A 40 -11.02 -3.81 -0.32
N ILE A 41 -11.61 -3.83 0.86
CA ILE A 41 -10.88 -3.59 2.12
C ILE A 41 -10.85 -4.84 2.98
N LEU A 42 -9.64 -5.29 3.31
CA LEU A 42 -9.42 -6.27 4.35
C LEU A 42 -9.32 -5.56 5.70
N TRP A 43 -10.21 -5.91 6.62
CA TRP A 43 -10.17 -5.42 7.99
C TRP A 43 -9.36 -6.38 8.86
N ASP A 44 -8.20 -5.91 9.36
CA ASP A 44 -7.33 -6.67 10.24
C ASP A 44 -7.72 -6.47 11.71
N ASN A 45 -8.90 -6.96 12.07
CA ASN A 45 -9.50 -6.81 13.41
C ASN A 45 -8.68 -7.62 14.45
N LYS A 46 -7.44 -7.23 14.75
CA LYS A 46 -6.76 -7.74 15.94
C LYS A 46 -7.35 -7.08 17.18
N ASP A 47 -7.68 -7.89 18.19
CA ASP A 47 -8.27 -7.48 19.48
C ASP A 47 -7.44 -6.41 20.24
N GLU A 48 -6.21 -6.15 19.82
CA GLU A 48 -5.31 -5.16 20.43
C GLU A 48 -5.73 -3.70 20.18
N TYR A 49 -6.67 -3.46 19.25
CA TYR A 49 -7.14 -2.12 18.90
C TYR A 49 -8.61 -1.93 19.28
N ASN A 50 -8.87 -1.87 20.59
CA ASN A 50 -10.23 -1.75 21.17
C ASN A 50 -10.97 -0.43 20.86
N ASP A 51 -10.55 0.35 19.90
CA ASP A 51 -11.22 1.59 19.49
C ASP A 51 -12.27 1.36 18.38
N ILE A 52 -12.96 0.21 18.41
CA ILE A 52 -14.15 0.01 17.56
C ILE A 52 -15.23 0.96 18.07
N ASN A 53 -15.31 2.10 17.45
CA ASN A 53 -16.38 3.04 17.70
C ASN A 53 -17.50 2.78 16.70
N ASP A 54 -18.62 2.27 17.15
CA ASP A 54 -19.84 1.98 16.35
C ASP A 54 -20.21 3.14 15.40
N LYS A 55 -19.89 4.37 15.78
CA LYS A 55 -20.11 5.56 14.96
C LYS A 55 -19.36 5.51 13.65
N TRP A 56 -18.04 5.19 13.69
CA TRP A 56 -17.20 5.18 12.49
C TRP A 56 -17.53 4.00 11.58
N GLU A 57 -17.87 2.86 12.17
CA GLU A 57 -18.35 1.73 11.37
C GLU A 57 -19.67 2.06 10.64
N LYS A 58 -20.61 2.70 11.31
CA LYS A 58 -21.86 3.17 10.70
C LYS A 58 -21.60 4.15 9.56
N LEU A 59 -20.71 5.13 9.77
CA LEU A 59 -20.34 6.11 8.75
C LEU A 59 -19.62 5.45 7.57
N ILE A 60 -18.69 4.52 7.80
CA ILE A 60 -18.05 3.77 6.72
C ILE A 60 -19.10 3.04 5.88
N ASN A 61 -20.04 2.36 6.52
CA ASN A 61 -21.07 1.59 5.83
C ASN A 61 -22.10 2.47 5.09
N SER A 62 -22.37 3.70 5.55
CA SER A 62 -23.36 4.60 4.94
C SER A 62 -22.77 5.52 3.86
N GLU A 63 -21.54 6.03 4.07
CA GLU A 63 -20.96 7.06 3.22
C GLU A 63 -20.02 6.49 2.13
N ILE A 64 -19.40 5.34 2.38
CA ILE A 64 -18.50 4.73 1.41
C ILE A 64 -19.27 3.83 0.46
N LYS A 65 -19.35 4.26 -0.80
CA LYS A 65 -20.09 3.53 -1.85
C LYS A 65 -19.28 2.35 -2.39
N ASN A 66 -20.00 1.27 -2.72
CA ASN A 66 -19.41 0.04 -3.30
C ASN A 66 -18.24 -0.50 -2.46
N LEU A 67 -18.42 -0.59 -1.14
CA LEU A 67 -17.45 -1.14 -0.22
C LEU A 67 -17.64 -2.66 -0.09
N TYR A 68 -16.60 -3.40 -0.43
CA TYR A 68 -16.48 -4.85 -0.22
C TYR A 68 -15.52 -5.09 0.94
N SER A 69 -16.05 -5.62 2.03
CA SER A 69 -15.30 -5.87 3.26
C SER A 69 -14.90 -7.33 3.35
N TYR A 70 -13.66 -7.58 3.69
CA TYR A 70 -13.09 -8.90 3.88
C TYR A 70 -12.46 -9.01 5.27
N ASP A 71 -12.37 -10.24 5.78
CA ASP A 71 -11.57 -10.59 6.95
C ASP A 71 -10.39 -11.50 6.54
N ARG A 72 -9.52 -11.81 7.49
CA ARG A 72 -8.39 -12.70 7.25
C ARG A 72 -8.84 -14.09 6.82
N LYS A 73 -9.90 -14.61 7.46
CA LYS A 73 -10.42 -15.94 7.18
C LYS A 73 -10.84 -16.09 5.72
N PHE A 74 -11.45 -15.06 5.14
CA PHE A 74 -11.82 -15.07 3.72
C PHE A 74 -10.62 -15.40 2.82
N PHE A 75 -9.48 -14.76 3.02
CA PHE A 75 -8.30 -15.01 2.18
C PHE A 75 -7.58 -16.31 2.50
N VAL A 76 -7.59 -16.77 3.77
CA VAL A 76 -7.13 -18.11 4.13
C VAL A 76 -7.96 -19.17 3.40
N ASP A 77 -9.28 -19.07 3.47
CA ASP A 77 -10.20 -20.00 2.80
C ASP A 77 -10.07 -19.90 1.26
N TYR A 78 -9.86 -18.70 0.71
CA TYR A 78 -9.61 -18.51 -0.71
C TYR A 78 -8.38 -19.29 -1.19
N VAL A 79 -7.25 -19.14 -0.52
CA VAL A 79 -6.00 -19.84 -0.88
C VAL A 79 -6.16 -21.35 -0.71
N LYS A 80 -6.76 -21.79 0.40
CA LYS A 80 -7.00 -23.20 0.69
C LYS A 80 -7.92 -23.87 -0.35
N ASN A 81 -9.05 -23.23 -0.64
CA ASN A 81 -10.03 -23.81 -1.55
C ASN A 81 -9.57 -23.82 -3.01
N LEU A 82 -8.82 -22.80 -3.41
CA LEU A 82 -8.40 -22.68 -4.79
C LEU A 82 -7.16 -23.51 -5.12
N TYR A 83 -6.23 -23.59 -4.18
CA TYR A 83 -4.92 -24.15 -4.41
C TYR A 83 -4.58 -25.36 -3.53
N ASP A 84 -5.46 -25.72 -2.60
CA ASP A 84 -5.17 -26.75 -1.58
C ASP A 84 -3.85 -26.45 -0.82
N LEU A 85 -3.70 -25.20 -0.40
CA LEU A 85 -2.56 -24.69 0.34
C LEU A 85 -3.03 -24.20 1.71
N ASP A 86 -2.40 -24.74 2.77
CA ASP A 86 -2.66 -24.27 4.13
C ASP A 86 -1.59 -23.24 4.55
N TYR A 87 -2.02 -21.99 4.60
CA TYR A 87 -1.19 -20.87 5.00
C TYR A 87 -1.69 -20.15 6.26
N GLU A 88 -2.61 -20.76 7.02
CA GLU A 88 -3.23 -20.13 8.18
C GLU A 88 -2.18 -19.58 9.17
N ASN A 89 -1.15 -20.34 9.47
CA ASN A 89 -0.06 -19.89 10.35
C ASN A 89 0.70 -18.69 9.78
N LYS A 90 0.97 -18.67 8.47
CA LYS A 90 1.65 -17.53 7.81
C LYS A 90 0.80 -16.27 7.86
N PHE A 91 -0.50 -16.38 7.67
CA PHE A 91 -1.42 -15.24 7.77
C PHE A 91 -1.45 -14.61 9.16
N ASN A 92 -1.29 -15.42 10.20
CA ASN A 92 -1.27 -14.94 11.58
C ASN A 92 0.06 -14.31 11.98
N THR A 93 1.17 -14.82 11.44
CA THR A 93 2.52 -14.35 11.79
C THR A 93 3.00 -13.19 10.92
N TRP A 94 2.51 -13.10 9.68
CA TRP A 94 2.95 -12.07 8.75
C TRP A 94 1.79 -11.41 7.98
N PRO A 95 1.11 -10.41 8.56
CA PRO A 95 -0.01 -9.70 7.92
C PRO A 95 0.29 -9.15 6.52
N PRO A 96 1.50 -8.65 6.18
CA PRO A 96 1.78 -8.13 4.84
C PRO A 96 1.54 -9.10 3.68
N ILE A 97 1.42 -10.41 3.93
CA ILE A 97 1.08 -11.40 2.89
C ILE A 97 -0.26 -11.10 2.19
N TYR A 98 -1.17 -10.39 2.87
CA TYR A 98 -2.45 -9.99 2.27
C TYR A 98 -2.28 -9.05 1.10
N HIS A 99 -1.25 -8.21 1.11
CA HIS A 99 -0.92 -7.34 -0.02
C HIS A 99 -0.54 -8.14 -1.27
N ILE A 100 -0.11 -9.38 -1.11
CA ILE A 100 0.20 -10.30 -2.22
C ILE A 100 -1.05 -11.07 -2.67
N ILE A 101 -1.90 -11.49 -1.74
CA ILE A 101 -3.04 -12.36 -2.03
C ILE A 101 -4.24 -11.57 -2.56
N MET A 102 -4.50 -10.39 -2.02
CA MET A 102 -5.63 -9.56 -2.44
C MET A 102 -5.55 -9.17 -3.93
N PRO A 103 -4.43 -8.67 -4.48
CA PRO A 103 -4.31 -8.40 -5.91
C PRO A 103 -4.49 -9.66 -6.77
N HIS A 104 -3.97 -10.79 -6.32
CA HIS A 104 -4.18 -12.07 -6.99
C HIS A 104 -5.69 -12.44 -7.05
N TYR A 105 -6.42 -12.27 -5.94
CA TYR A 105 -7.86 -12.45 -5.89
C TYR A 105 -8.59 -11.50 -6.86
N ILE A 106 -8.23 -10.21 -6.84
CA ILE A 106 -8.82 -9.19 -7.72
C ILE A 106 -8.56 -9.55 -9.19
N ARG A 107 -7.36 -10.01 -9.54
CA ARG A 107 -7.03 -10.44 -10.89
C ARG A 107 -7.79 -11.69 -11.31
N ARG A 108 -7.72 -12.74 -10.48
CA ARG A 108 -8.22 -14.08 -10.84
C ARG A 108 -9.73 -14.20 -10.75
N VAL A 109 -10.33 -13.69 -9.67
CA VAL A 109 -11.76 -13.92 -9.38
C VAL A 109 -12.61 -12.78 -9.90
N LEU A 110 -12.18 -11.54 -9.67
CA LEU A 110 -12.93 -10.36 -10.11
C LEU A 110 -12.59 -9.95 -11.55
N CYS A 111 -11.61 -10.60 -12.19
CA CYS A 111 -11.20 -10.35 -13.56
C CYS A 111 -10.85 -8.88 -13.83
N LYS A 112 -10.25 -8.19 -12.85
CA LYS A 112 -9.82 -6.80 -13.01
C LYS A 112 -8.39 -6.73 -13.51
N ASP A 113 -8.07 -5.68 -14.26
CA ASP A 113 -6.75 -5.48 -14.87
C ASP A 113 -5.88 -4.48 -14.11
N TYR A 114 -6.48 -3.70 -13.22
CA TYR A 114 -5.79 -2.62 -12.54
C TYR A 114 -6.43 -2.32 -11.19
N TYR A 115 -5.62 -1.96 -10.20
CA TYR A 115 -6.11 -1.45 -8.93
C TYR A 115 -5.15 -0.41 -8.35
N LEU A 116 -5.65 0.35 -7.37
CA LEU A 116 -4.92 1.34 -6.61
C LEU A 116 -4.76 0.87 -5.16
N ILE A 117 -3.53 0.80 -4.68
CA ILE A 117 -3.23 0.72 -3.25
C ILE A 117 -3.34 2.13 -2.67
N TYR A 118 -3.93 2.25 -1.48
CA TYR A 118 -4.09 3.53 -0.81
C TYR A 118 -4.13 3.32 0.71
N ASP A 119 -3.05 3.73 1.40
CA ASP A 119 -2.93 3.58 2.85
C ASP A 119 -3.77 4.59 3.62
N ASP A 120 -4.08 4.26 4.88
CA ASP A 120 -4.96 5.07 5.73
C ASP A 120 -4.26 6.27 6.40
N ASP A 121 -2.97 6.48 6.12
CA ASP A 121 -2.15 7.59 6.64
C ASP A 121 -1.69 8.57 5.55
N ILE A 122 -2.47 8.68 4.50
CA ILE A 122 -2.21 9.55 3.36
C ILE A 122 -3.13 10.78 3.38
N LEU A 123 -2.55 11.96 3.12
CA LEU A 123 -3.27 13.17 2.76
C LEU A 123 -3.21 13.39 1.25
N ILE A 124 -4.37 13.54 0.62
CA ILE A 124 -4.48 14.00 -0.77
C ILE A 124 -4.59 15.53 -0.75
N ASN A 125 -3.54 16.17 -1.23
CA ASN A 125 -3.51 17.63 -1.37
C ASN A 125 -4.20 18.06 -2.69
N ASP A 126 -4.06 19.32 -3.05
CA ASP A 126 -4.56 19.82 -4.30
C ASP A 126 -3.77 19.28 -5.51
N ASN A 127 -4.32 19.43 -6.72
CA ASN A 127 -3.73 18.96 -7.98
C ASN A 127 -3.66 17.42 -8.17
N PHE A 128 -4.60 16.69 -7.57
CA PHE A 128 -4.69 15.23 -7.69
C PHE A 128 -5.20 14.73 -9.07
N ASP A 129 -5.73 15.62 -9.91
CA ASP A 129 -6.33 15.30 -11.24
C ASP A 129 -5.36 14.52 -12.15
N HIS A 130 -4.08 14.91 -12.18
CA HIS A 130 -3.09 14.19 -12.97
C HIS A 130 -2.98 12.72 -12.57
N ILE A 131 -2.93 12.43 -11.27
CA ILE A 131 -2.85 11.06 -10.75
C ILE A 131 -4.13 10.28 -11.09
N VAL A 132 -5.30 10.88 -10.93
CA VAL A 132 -6.56 10.24 -11.32
C VAL A 132 -6.57 9.91 -12.81
N LYS A 133 -6.05 10.78 -13.67
CA LYS A 133 -5.92 10.51 -15.11
C LYS A 133 -5.00 9.32 -15.41
N LEU A 134 -3.88 9.20 -14.70
CA LEU A 134 -2.99 8.03 -14.83
C LEU A 134 -3.73 6.73 -14.46
N VAL A 135 -4.41 6.72 -13.32
CA VAL A 135 -5.19 5.57 -12.82
C VAL A 135 -6.31 5.19 -13.80
N LEU A 136 -7.07 6.16 -14.29
CA LEU A 136 -8.15 5.93 -15.26
C LEU A 136 -7.65 5.38 -16.61
N ASN A 137 -6.43 5.73 -16.97
CA ASN A 137 -5.77 5.20 -18.15
C ASN A 137 -5.02 3.89 -17.87
N LYS A 138 -5.12 3.34 -16.63
CA LYS A 138 -4.42 2.12 -16.22
C LYS A 138 -2.91 2.21 -16.48
N ILE A 139 -2.33 3.37 -16.19
CA ILE A 139 -0.88 3.57 -16.21
C ILE A 139 -0.40 3.26 -14.80
N PRO A 140 0.56 2.34 -14.60
CA PRO A 140 1.10 2.07 -13.29
C PRO A 140 1.67 3.35 -12.69
N VAL A 141 1.30 3.62 -11.42
CA VAL A 141 1.79 4.78 -10.66
C VAL A 141 2.64 4.24 -9.54
N LEU A 142 3.91 4.54 -9.57
CA LEU A 142 4.89 4.05 -8.60
C LEU A 142 5.46 5.23 -7.81
N ILE A 143 5.74 5.00 -6.55
CA ILE A 143 6.30 5.99 -5.66
C ILE A 143 7.78 5.71 -5.47
N SER A 144 8.61 6.67 -5.79
CA SER A 144 10.05 6.58 -5.52
C SER A 144 10.32 6.71 -4.02
N GLU A 145 11.00 5.71 -3.45
CA GLU A 145 11.43 5.69 -2.05
C GLU A 145 12.90 5.27 -1.96
N PRO A 146 13.82 6.24 -1.88
CA PRO A 146 15.27 5.97 -1.89
C PRO A 146 15.74 4.98 -0.83
N MET A 147 15.06 4.91 0.31
CA MET A 147 15.41 4.01 1.40
C MET A 147 15.18 2.54 1.07
N ASN A 148 14.28 2.23 0.15
CA ASN A 148 13.96 0.86 -0.24
C ASN A 148 14.93 0.26 -1.29
N THR A 149 15.92 1.00 -1.76
CA THR A 149 16.84 0.55 -2.81
C THR A 149 17.60 -0.75 -2.45
N ASN A 150 17.94 -0.95 -1.18
CA ASN A 150 18.61 -2.19 -0.74
C ASN A 150 17.66 -3.38 -0.71
N CYS A 151 16.40 -3.17 -0.32
CA CYS A 151 15.35 -4.18 -0.35
C CYS A 151 15.10 -4.64 -1.78
N ASP A 152 15.05 -3.70 -2.72
CA ASP A 152 14.89 -3.97 -4.14
C ASP A 152 16.03 -4.85 -4.68
N LYS A 153 17.28 -4.59 -4.31
CA LYS A 153 18.43 -5.42 -4.74
C LYS A 153 18.30 -6.88 -4.32
N VAL A 154 17.87 -7.12 -3.08
CA VAL A 154 17.66 -8.50 -2.59
C VAL A 154 16.55 -9.18 -3.36
N LEU A 155 15.43 -8.48 -3.58
CA LEU A 155 14.28 -9.02 -4.30
C LEU A 155 14.60 -9.23 -5.78
N ILE A 156 15.33 -8.32 -6.44
CA ILE A 156 15.79 -8.47 -7.83
C ILE A 156 16.54 -9.78 -8.01
N ASN A 157 17.47 -10.12 -7.13
CA ASN A 157 18.21 -11.38 -7.23
C ASN A 157 17.27 -12.60 -7.19
N LYS A 158 16.29 -12.61 -6.28
CA LYS A 158 15.29 -13.67 -6.23
C LYS A 158 14.40 -13.73 -7.49
N LEU A 159 14.08 -12.58 -8.07
CA LEU A 159 13.27 -12.52 -9.31
C LEU A 159 14.08 -12.93 -10.55
N ILE A 160 15.40 -12.71 -10.57
CA ILE A 160 16.28 -13.22 -11.61
C ILE A 160 16.26 -14.76 -11.61
N ASP A 161 16.27 -15.39 -10.46
CA ASP A 161 16.20 -16.86 -10.35
C ASP A 161 14.91 -17.43 -11.00
N ILE A 162 13.84 -16.63 -11.05
CA ILE A 162 12.55 -17.04 -11.62
C ILE A 162 12.44 -16.69 -13.12
N PHE A 163 12.78 -15.45 -13.45
CA PHE A 163 12.53 -14.87 -14.77
C PHE A 163 13.79 -14.81 -15.65
N GLY A 164 14.96 -15.17 -15.10
CA GLY A 164 16.25 -15.12 -15.76
C GLY A 164 16.85 -13.71 -15.83
N GLU A 165 18.06 -13.64 -16.38
CA GLU A 165 18.85 -12.39 -16.51
C GLU A 165 18.15 -11.29 -17.33
N GLY A 166 17.21 -11.67 -18.18
CA GLY A 166 16.39 -10.71 -18.94
C GLY A 166 15.57 -9.78 -18.06
N PHE A 167 15.18 -10.23 -16.86
CA PHE A 167 14.49 -9.42 -15.87
C PHE A 167 15.31 -8.19 -15.46
N LEU A 168 16.58 -8.39 -15.11
CA LEU A 168 17.47 -7.30 -14.71
C LEU A 168 17.70 -6.30 -15.86
N THR A 169 17.84 -6.79 -17.08
CA THR A 169 18.00 -5.93 -18.25
C THR A 169 16.77 -5.07 -18.50
N ALA A 170 15.58 -5.68 -18.46
CA ALA A 170 14.32 -4.94 -18.60
C ALA A 170 14.12 -3.91 -17.49
N TYR A 171 14.44 -4.28 -16.24
CA TYR A 171 14.36 -3.37 -15.10
C TYR A 171 15.28 -2.16 -15.27
N LYS A 172 16.56 -2.38 -15.61
CA LYS A 172 17.53 -1.29 -15.84
C LYS A 172 17.10 -0.31 -16.92
N ASN A 173 16.52 -0.82 -17.99
CA ASN A 173 16.07 0.01 -19.10
C ASN A 173 14.94 0.96 -18.72
N ARG A 174 14.04 0.55 -17.82
CA ARG A 174 12.89 1.34 -17.40
C ARG A 174 13.08 2.08 -16.06
N ASN A 175 14.07 1.69 -15.29
CA ASN A 175 14.45 2.34 -14.02
C ASN A 175 15.99 2.47 -13.93
N PRO A 176 16.62 3.29 -14.79
CA PRO A 176 18.07 3.41 -14.86
C PRO A 176 18.70 3.95 -13.57
N GLU A 177 17.95 4.72 -12.80
CA GLU A 177 18.40 5.29 -11.52
C GLU A 177 18.25 4.30 -10.36
N PHE A 178 17.72 3.12 -10.59
CA PHE A 178 17.45 2.11 -9.55
C PHE A 178 16.67 2.66 -8.36
N LYS A 179 15.64 3.47 -8.63
CA LYS A 179 14.76 3.99 -7.58
C LYS A 179 14.08 2.83 -6.86
N GLY A 180 14.12 2.84 -5.54
CA GLY A 180 13.31 1.98 -4.70
C GLY A 180 11.84 2.46 -4.65
N PHE A 181 10.94 1.63 -4.17
CA PHE A 181 9.50 1.89 -4.21
C PHE A 181 8.85 1.79 -2.83
N ASN A 182 7.83 2.63 -2.62
CA ASN A 182 6.96 2.62 -1.45
C ASN A 182 5.55 2.14 -1.84
N ALA A 183 4.88 1.40 -0.96
CA ALA A 183 3.57 0.82 -1.24
C ALA A 183 2.38 1.62 -0.74
N GLY A 184 2.58 2.69 0.01
CA GLY A 184 1.46 3.44 0.61
C GLY A 184 0.47 3.99 -0.41
N PHE A 185 0.97 4.28 -1.62
CA PHE A 185 0.14 4.66 -2.76
C PHE A 185 0.77 4.11 -4.04
N GLN A 186 0.11 3.16 -4.67
CA GLN A 186 0.58 2.61 -5.94
C GLN A 186 -0.59 2.22 -6.85
N GLY A 187 -0.48 2.56 -8.12
CA GLY A 187 -1.37 2.05 -9.17
C GLY A 187 -0.73 0.86 -9.87
N ILE A 188 -1.36 -0.29 -9.84
CA ILE A 188 -0.80 -1.58 -10.20
C ILE A 188 -1.50 -2.17 -11.42
N ASP A 189 -0.74 -2.48 -12.47
CA ASP A 189 -1.20 -3.33 -13.58
C ASP A 189 -1.23 -4.79 -13.12
N LEU A 190 -2.43 -5.35 -13.00
CA LEU A 190 -2.61 -6.69 -12.47
C LEU A 190 -2.18 -7.80 -13.44
N SER A 191 -1.81 -7.48 -14.67
CA SER A 191 -1.24 -8.48 -15.60
C SER A 191 0.07 -9.09 -15.08
N ILE A 192 0.75 -8.41 -14.14
CA ILE A 192 1.93 -8.97 -13.45
C ILE A 192 1.63 -10.27 -12.70
N TYR A 193 0.35 -10.53 -12.40
CA TYR A 193 -0.08 -11.76 -11.72
C TYR A 193 -0.39 -12.91 -12.70
N ASP A 194 -0.43 -12.68 -13.99
CA ASP A 194 -0.81 -13.72 -14.96
C ASP A 194 0.11 -14.95 -14.88
N ASP A 195 1.40 -14.76 -14.59
CA ASP A 195 2.36 -15.85 -14.39
C ASP A 195 2.17 -16.60 -13.06
N PHE A 196 1.42 -16.03 -12.11
CA PHE A 196 1.18 -16.62 -10.80
C PHE A 196 -0.22 -17.22 -10.64
N LEU A 197 -0.97 -17.39 -11.72
CA LEU A 197 -2.33 -17.94 -11.67
C LEU A 197 -2.38 -19.46 -11.49
N SER A 198 -1.28 -20.20 -11.69
CA SER A 198 -1.18 -21.64 -11.39
C SER A 198 -0.83 -21.89 -9.91
N LYS A 199 -1.21 -23.08 -9.40
CA LYS A 199 -0.93 -23.47 -8.01
C LYS A 199 0.54 -23.35 -7.65
N ASP A 200 1.42 -23.93 -8.47
CA ASP A 200 2.86 -23.98 -8.17
C ASP A 200 3.50 -22.60 -8.20
N ARG A 201 3.14 -21.77 -9.18
CA ARG A 201 3.64 -20.41 -9.28
C ARG A 201 3.12 -19.52 -8.16
N PHE A 202 1.84 -19.68 -7.78
CA PHE A 202 1.29 -18.91 -6.67
C PHE A 202 1.90 -19.34 -5.34
N LYS A 203 2.07 -20.66 -5.12
CA LYS A 203 2.79 -21.17 -3.94
C LYS A 203 4.19 -20.57 -3.88
N PHE A 204 4.91 -20.59 -5.01
CA PHE A 204 6.23 -20.00 -5.09
C PHE A 204 6.21 -18.50 -4.71
N LEU A 205 5.23 -17.73 -5.22
CA LEU A 205 5.08 -16.33 -4.87
C LEU A 205 4.86 -16.14 -3.37
N LEU A 206 4.02 -16.97 -2.74
CA LEU A 206 3.80 -16.92 -1.29
C LEU A 206 5.05 -17.29 -0.49
N ASP A 207 5.82 -18.27 -0.96
CA ASP A 207 7.07 -18.72 -0.30
C ASP A 207 8.20 -17.68 -0.45
N LEU A 208 8.19 -16.88 -1.52
CA LEU A 208 9.13 -15.78 -1.74
C LEU A 208 9.09 -14.75 -0.58
N PHE A 209 7.91 -14.56 0.02
CA PHE A 209 7.66 -13.64 1.12
C PHE A 209 7.56 -14.37 2.47
N GLU A 210 8.20 -15.53 2.61
CA GLU A 210 8.20 -16.24 3.88
C GLU A 210 8.93 -15.43 4.95
N TYR A 211 8.19 -15.08 5.99
CA TYR A 211 8.75 -14.44 7.18
C TYR A 211 9.51 -15.48 8.00
N LYS A 212 10.79 -15.21 8.27
CA LYS A 212 11.60 -16.00 9.21
C LYS A 212 12.02 -15.09 10.34
N SER A 213 11.52 -15.35 11.54
CA SER A 213 12.07 -14.72 12.75
C SER A 213 13.49 -15.21 12.97
N ILE A 214 14.42 -14.27 13.14
CA ILE A 214 15.80 -14.55 13.51
C ILE A 214 15.93 -14.28 15.01
N PHE A 215 16.39 -15.25 15.77
CA PHE A 215 16.57 -15.15 17.22
C PHE A 215 18.06 -15.10 17.57
N ASP A 216 18.42 -14.31 18.59
CA ASP A 216 19.75 -14.30 19.17
C ASP A 216 19.99 -15.55 20.05
N GLN A 217 21.20 -15.65 20.60
CA GLN A 217 21.59 -16.78 21.46
C GLN A 217 20.77 -16.89 22.76
N ASN A 218 20.07 -15.82 23.13
CA ASN A 218 19.20 -15.74 24.31
C ASN A 218 17.73 -15.98 24.00
N GLY A 219 17.37 -16.23 22.72
CA GLY A 219 16.01 -16.41 22.28
C GLY A 219 15.24 -15.11 22.05
N ASN A 220 15.91 -13.96 22.02
CA ASN A 220 15.28 -12.69 21.66
C ASN A 220 15.25 -12.53 20.15
N GLU A 221 14.14 -12.06 19.62
CA GLU A 221 14.00 -11.79 18.19
C GLU A 221 14.93 -10.63 17.77
N ILE A 222 15.81 -10.91 16.80
CA ILE A 222 16.75 -9.90 16.27
C ILE A 222 16.01 -9.00 15.29
N TRP A 223 15.87 -7.73 15.66
CA TRP A 223 15.41 -6.66 14.79
C TRP A 223 16.61 -6.01 14.11
N GLY A 224 16.97 -6.49 12.94
CA GLY A 224 18.09 -5.96 12.17
C GLY A 224 17.73 -5.54 10.76
N ASN A 225 18.74 -5.11 9.99
CA ASN A 225 18.58 -4.72 8.59
C ASN A 225 17.91 -5.83 7.74
N GLU A 226 18.17 -7.09 8.02
CA GLU A 226 17.57 -8.22 7.31
C GLU A 226 16.05 -8.32 7.52
N ARG A 227 15.58 -8.03 8.73
CA ARG A 227 14.14 -8.00 9.02
C ARG A 227 13.46 -6.84 8.29
N PHE A 228 14.04 -5.66 8.31
CA PHE A 228 13.51 -4.51 7.56
C PHE A 228 13.39 -4.84 6.07
N ILE A 229 14.40 -5.52 5.50
CA ILE A 229 14.38 -5.99 4.12
C ILE A 229 13.20 -6.93 3.87
N ILE A 230 12.94 -7.87 4.77
CA ILE A 230 11.84 -8.83 4.63
C ILE A 230 10.47 -8.11 4.74
N ASP A 231 10.30 -7.24 5.71
CA ASP A 231 9.04 -6.54 5.97
C ASP A 231 8.65 -5.57 4.85
N THR A 232 9.62 -5.08 4.07
CA THR A 232 9.38 -4.14 2.98
C THR A 232 9.39 -4.77 1.59
N GLN A 233 9.69 -6.07 1.46
CA GLN A 233 9.78 -6.75 0.16
C GLN A 233 8.48 -6.69 -0.66
N GLN A 234 7.29 -6.76 -0.02
CA GLN A 234 6.03 -6.64 -0.74
C GLN A 234 5.89 -5.25 -1.41
N GLN A 235 6.42 -4.21 -0.80
CA GLN A 235 6.41 -2.86 -1.37
C GLN A 235 7.22 -2.80 -2.65
N SER A 236 8.44 -3.32 -2.58
CA SER A 236 9.34 -3.40 -3.72
C SER A 236 8.81 -4.32 -4.82
N PHE A 237 8.17 -5.43 -4.47
CA PHE A 237 7.65 -6.40 -5.43
C PHE A 237 6.74 -5.76 -6.48
N PHE A 238 5.76 -4.99 -6.06
CA PHE A 238 4.84 -4.33 -6.98
C PHE A 238 5.56 -3.35 -7.90
N GLY A 239 6.48 -2.56 -7.34
CA GLY A 239 7.28 -1.62 -8.10
C GLY A 239 8.11 -2.35 -9.17
N LEU A 240 8.89 -3.36 -8.77
CA LEU A 240 9.76 -4.13 -9.65
C LEU A 240 8.97 -4.84 -10.76
N MET A 241 7.89 -5.53 -10.38
CA MET A 241 7.07 -6.28 -11.34
C MET A 241 6.38 -5.34 -12.34
N ASN A 242 5.87 -4.20 -11.87
CA ASN A 242 5.25 -3.22 -12.77
C ASN A 242 6.27 -2.57 -13.70
N VAL A 243 7.47 -2.25 -13.20
CA VAL A 243 8.54 -1.73 -14.06
C VAL A 243 8.86 -2.72 -15.19
N VAL A 244 8.95 -4.02 -14.90
CA VAL A 244 9.37 -5.02 -15.90
C VAL A 244 8.22 -5.49 -16.80
N PHE A 245 7.07 -5.81 -16.24
CA PHE A 245 6.02 -6.56 -16.94
C PHE A 245 4.75 -5.75 -17.27
N SER A 246 4.60 -4.53 -16.76
CA SER A 246 3.42 -3.75 -17.11
C SER A 246 3.34 -3.46 -18.60
N LYS A 247 2.12 -3.52 -19.14
CA LYS A 247 1.85 -3.23 -20.56
C LYS A 247 2.14 -1.78 -20.94
N LYS A 248 1.98 -0.87 -19.97
CA LYS A 248 2.26 0.56 -20.14
C LYS A 248 3.47 0.95 -19.30
N GLU A 249 4.22 1.92 -19.79
CA GLU A 249 5.34 2.46 -19.03
C GLU A 249 4.85 3.08 -17.72
N PRO A 250 5.44 2.70 -16.58
CA PRO A 250 5.05 3.25 -15.29
C PRO A 250 5.39 4.74 -15.17
N CYS A 251 4.50 5.49 -14.55
CA CYS A 251 4.79 6.84 -14.07
C CYS A 251 5.38 6.73 -12.67
N ILE A 252 6.64 7.09 -12.51
CA ILE A 252 7.31 7.11 -11.21
C ILE A 252 7.21 8.52 -10.65
N LEU A 253 6.40 8.69 -9.62
CA LEU A 253 6.23 9.97 -8.92
C LEU A 253 7.48 10.30 -8.11
N ASP A 254 7.93 11.51 -8.23
CA ASP A 254 9.06 12.02 -7.43
C ASP A 254 8.60 12.66 -6.11
N GLU A 255 9.55 13.15 -5.32
CA GLU A 255 9.31 13.77 -4.02
C GLU A 255 8.49 15.08 -4.09
N ASN A 256 8.36 15.71 -5.25
CA ASN A 256 7.53 16.91 -5.41
C ASN A 256 6.06 16.54 -5.61
N GLU A 257 5.80 15.35 -6.10
CA GLU A 257 4.45 14.83 -6.32
C GLU A 257 3.97 13.98 -5.15
N TYR A 258 4.88 13.24 -4.53
CA TYR A 258 4.60 12.38 -3.39
C TYR A 258 5.67 12.57 -2.32
N PHE A 259 5.25 13.04 -1.17
CA PHE A 259 6.14 13.32 -0.06
C PHE A 259 5.92 12.35 1.09
N VAL A 260 6.99 11.69 1.50
CA VAL A 260 7.00 10.78 2.64
C VAL A 260 7.46 11.52 3.89
N VAL A 261 6.64 11.53 4.92
CA VAL A 261 7.00 12.04 6.25
C VAL A 261 7.41 10.86 7.12
N PRO A 262 8.70 10.64 7.33
CA PRO A 262 9.17 9.49 8.10
C PRO A 262 8.91 9.67 9.60
N ASN A 263 8.58 8.58 10.28
CA ASN A 263 8.33 8.60 11.73
C ASN A 263 9.62 8.69 12.58
N TRP A 264 10.77 8.45 11.98
CA TRP A 264 12.07 8.52 12.65
C TRP A 264 12.70 9.92 12.68
N GLY A 265 11.98 10.92 12.15
CA GLY A 265 12.38 12.32 12.27
C GLY A 265 13.49 12.80 11.31
N VAL A 266 13.99 11.93 10.43
CA VAL A 266 15.04 12.29 9.45
C VAL A 266 14.61 11.92 8.04
N HIS A 267 14.50 12.92 7.18
CA HIS A 267 14.22 12.70 5.76
C HIS A 267 15.55 12.67 4.98
N PRO A 268 15.77 11.72 4.06
CA PRO A 268 17.05 11.58 3.36
C PRO A 268 17.54 12.87 2.65
N LYS A 269 16.59 13.67 2.14
CA LYS A 269 16.88 14.90 1.40
C LYS A 269 16.82 16.17 2.26
N PHE A 270 15.93 16.21 3.24
CA PHE A 270 15.63 17.43 4.00
C PHE A 270 16.20 17.44 5.42
N GLY A 271 16.86 16.34 5.83
CA GLY A 271 17.44 16.22 7.17
C GLY A 271 16.39 15.97 8.27
N GLU A 272 16.63 16.49 9.46
CA GLU A 272 15.71 16.34 10.59
C GLU A 272 14.37 17.02 10.29
N ILE A 273 13.30 16.27 10.47
CA ILE A 273 11.91 16.73 10.35
C ILE A 273 11.30 16.81 11.74
N ASN A 274 10.95 18.02 12.16
CA ASN A 274 10.15 18.18 13.36
C ASN A 274 8.68 17.96 13.03
N HIS A 275 8.10 16.89 13.57
CA HIS A 275 6.70 16.54 13.35
C HIS A 275 5.70 17.52 13.97
N GLU A 276 6.16 18.44 14.81
CA GLU A 276 5.34 19.46 15.46
C GLU A 276 5.47 20.84 14.78
N ASP A 277 6.44 21.02 13.88
CA ASP A 277 6.69 22.28 13.19
C ASP A 277 6.25 22.25 11.73
N GLU A 278 5.19 22.99 11.43
CA GLU A 278 4.61 23.11 10.09
C GLU A 278 5.61 23.64 9.04
N ASN A 279 6.54 24.47 9.47
CA ASN A 279 7.53 25.09 8.58
C ASN A 279 8.74 24.20 8.34
N ASN A 280 8.94 23.18 9.14
CA ASN A 280 10.12 22.31 9.10
C ASN A 280 9.71 20.85 8.81
N GLY A 281 9.60 20.52 7.54
CA GLY A 281 9.48 19.16 7.05
C GLY A 281 8.10 18.80 6.51
N TRP A 282 7.06 18.71 7.33
CA TRP A 282 5.75 18.29 6.80
C TRP A 282 5.02 19.38 6.00
N GLY A 283 5.28 20.67 6.29
CA GLY A 283 4.80 21.78 5.47
C GLY A 283 5.33 21.76 4.04
N ILE A 284 6.49 21.16 3.81
CA ILE A 284 7.03 20.89 2.49
C ILE A 284 6.13 19.84 1.79
N GLY A 285 5.72 18.81 2.53
CA GLY A 285 4.83 17.76 2.04
C GLY A 285 3.48 18.28 1.57
N LEU A 286 2.92 19.31 2.22
CA LEU A 286 1.64 19.89 1.82
C LEU A 286 1.68 20.58 0.44
N LYS A 287 2.86 20.83 -0.11
CA LYS A 287 3.06 21.32 -1.47
C LYS A 287 3.08 20.21 -2.52
N SER A 288 3.28 18.95 -2.08
CA SER A 288 3.17 17.79 -2.95
C SER A 288 1.70 17.45 -3.25
N LYS A 289 1.45 16.60 -4.23
CA LYS A 289 0.09 16.12 -4.53
C LYS A 289 -0.43 15.17 -3.46
N ILE A 290 0.47 14.39 -2.88
CA ILE A 290 0.19 13.40 -1.85
C ILE A 290 1.24 13.52 -0.75
N THR A 291 0.80 13.51 0.51
CA THR A 291 1.67 13.42 1.68
C THR A 291 1.37 12.13 2.42
N HIS A 292 2.38 11.30 2.60
CA HIS A 292 2.28 10.02 3.31
C HIS A 292 2.98 10.10 4.67
N PHE A 293 2.23 9.94 5.74
CA PHE A 293 2.73 9.92 7.11
C PHE A 293 3.10 8.50 7.53
N ILE A 294 4.25 8.02 7.06
CA ILE A 294 4.66 6.64 7.31
C ILE A 294 4.67 6.33 8.79
N GLY A 295 3.94 5.30 9.09
CA GLY A 295 4.11 4.29 10.10
C GLY A 295 4.24 4.72 11.54
N HIS A 296 3.61 3.97 12.36
CA HIS A 296 3.72 4.02 13.80
C HIS A 296 3.62 2.60 14.33
N THR A 297 4.64 1.81 13.99
CA THR A 297 4.71 0.40 14.35
C THR A 297 5.20 0.17 15.78
N HIS A 298 5.61 1.21 16.51
CA HIS A 298 6.25 1.04 17.82
C HIS A 298 5.56 1.83 18.96
N GLY A 299 4.23 1.86 18.99
CA GLY A 299 3.48 2.40 20.13
C GLY A 299 3.44 3.93 20.26
N LYS A 300 3.96 4.67 19.28
CA LYS A 300 3.98 6.14 19.33
C LYS A 300 2.75 6.83 18.71
N GLY A 301 1.83 6.07 18.13
CA GLY A 301 0.65 6.63 17.46
C GLY A 301 0.98 7.46 16.20
N LYS A 302 -0.03 7.93 15.46
CA LYS A 302 0.15 8.81 14.29
C LYS A 302 0.59 10.21 14.72
N PRO A 303 1.37 10.95 13.89
CA PRO A 303 1.75 12.32 14.21
C PRO A 303 0.53 13.19 14.52
N LYS A 304 0.63 14.03 15.55
CA LYS A 304 -0.43 14.95 15.96
C LYS A 304 -0.91 15.83 14.81
N VAL A 305 0.02 16.23 13.95
CA VAL A 305 -0.27 17.00 12.74
C VAL A 305 -1.21 16.26 11.80
N PHE A 306 -0.94 14.99 11.54
CA PHE A 306 -1.83 14.16 10.70
C PHE A 306 -3.21 14.05 11.33
N LEU A 307 -3.28 13.76 12.64
CA LEU A 307 -4.55 13.65 13.36
C LEU A 307 -5.35 14.95 13.33
N ASN A 308 -4.68 16.11 13.47
CA ASN A 308 -5.33 17.41 13.34
C ASN A 308 -5.90 17.62 11.93
N LYS A 309 -5.16 17.22 10.88
CA LYS A 309 -5.67 17.31 9.49
C LYS A 309 -6.85 16.39 9.24
N VAL A 310 -6.87 15.21 9.85
CA VAL A 310 -8.06 14.34 9.85
C VAL A 310 -9.25 15.06 10.49
N ASP A 311 -9.07 15.67 11.66
CA ASP A 311 -10.13 16.38 12.36
C ASP A 311 -10.63 17.61 11.59
N GLU A 312 -9.72 18.43 11.04
CA GLU A 312 -10.07 19.56 10.19
C GLU A 312 -10.90 19.12 8.97
N TYR A 313 -10.50 18.02 8.33
CA TYR A 313 -11.23 17.48 7.18
C TYR A 313 -12.64 17.03 7.55
N LEU A 314 -12.79 16.29 8.65
CA LEU A 314 -14.08 15.78 9.10
C LEU A 314 -15.04 16.91 9.47
N LEU A 315 -14.57 17.91 10.23
CA LEU A 315 -15.36 19.09 10.58
C LEU A 315 -15.78 19.90 9.34
N LYS A 316 -14.87 20.09 8.39
CA LYS A 316 -15.16 20.79 7.12
C LYS A 316 -16.26 20.09 6.31
N ASN A 317 -16.36 18.77 6.41
CA ASN A 317 -17.36 17.97 5.72
C ASN A 317 -18.60 17.65 6.59
N ASN A 318 -18.78 18.37 7.71
CA ASN A 318 -19.91 18.25 8.64
C ASN A 318 -20.02 16.89 9.35
N PHE A 319 -18.91 16.17 9.53
CA PHE A 319 -18.87 15.01 10.39
C PHE A 319 -18.50 15.44 11.81
N GLU A 320 -19.28 15.03 12.76
CA GLU A 320 -18.96 15.24 14.18
C GLU A 320 -17.75 14.40 14.59
N LEU A 321 -16.89 14.92 15.46
CA LEU A 321 -15.70 14.23 15.97
C LEU A 321 -16.00 13.26 17.10
#